data_da15597cd5a95fcdf2d7799ddb0989a3
#
_entry.id   da15597cd5a95fcdf2d7799ddb0989a3
#
_cell.length_a   1.000
_cell.length_b   1.000
_cell.length_c   1.000
_cell.angle_alpha   90.00
_cell.angle_beta   90.00
_cell.angle_gamma   90.00
#
_symmetry.space_group_name_H-M   'P 1'
#
loop_
_entity.id
_entity.type
_entity.pdbx_description
1 polymer ?
#
loop_
_entity_poly.entity_id
_entity_poly.type
_entity_poly.pdbx_seq_one_letter_code
_entity_poly.pdbx_strand_id
1 'polypeptide(L)'
;DYDKDNLYNTLLSDYEYGFTTKDLDPFFDDLEKGIVPLLNEIRHASYSPRHDFLKRRVPIQKQEEFSDYLMRFNGFDFERGSLSTTEHPFTAQLSYNDVRITTHYYEDNFLSNMFSIIHEGGHALFGQNVKEEVFTSHLGEQSLSTAKHESVSRFYENVIGRSREYIHAIYPEFQRIFHDEMADITEEDLYEGANY
;
A
#
# COMPACT_ATOMS: atom_id res chain seq x y z
N ASP A 1 29.36 11.01 -4.45
CA ASP A 1 30.45 10.74 -5.40
C ASP A 1 29.88 10.41 -6.78
N TYR A 2 30.47 11.00 -7.83
CA TYR A 2 30.03 10.83 -9.21
C TYR A 2 30.66 9.56 -9.80
N ASP A 3 29.82 8.55 -10.09
CA ASP A 3 30.29 7.32 -10.78
C ASP A 3 30.36 7.57 -12.28
N LYS A 4 31.60 7.74 -12.80
CA LYS A 4 31.85 8.01 -14.20
C LYS A 4 31.67 6.78 -15.09
N ASP A 5 31.78 5.59 -14.53
CA ASP A 5 31.71 4.33 -15.26
C ASP A 5 30.25 3.85 -15.40
N ASN A 6 29.39 4.24 -14.43
CA ASN A 6 27.97 3.95 -14.47
C ASN A 6 27.16 5.16 -13.96
N LEU A 7 26.66 5.98 -14.89
CA LEU A 7 25.88 7.17 -14.57
C LEU A 7 24.58 6.84 -13.82
N TYR A 8 24.03 5.65 -14.01
CA TYR A 8 22.83 5.20 -13.28
C TYR A 8 23.09 5.12 -11.77
N ASN A 9 24.27 4.65 -11.36
CA ASN A 9 24.64 4.61 -9.93
C ASN A 9 24.66 6.00 -9.30
N THR A 10 25.01 7.03 -10.06
CA THR A 10 24.97 8.42 -9.58
C THR A 10 23.53 8.86 -9.30
N LEU A 11 22.59 8.55 -10.20
CA LEU A 11 21.17 8.85 -9.99
C LEU A 11 20.57 7.98 -8.86
N LEU A 12 20.95 6.71 -8.82
CA LEU A 12 20.50 5.78 -7.78
C LEU A 12 20.88 6.28 -6.37
N SER A 13 22.05 6.90 -6.22
CA SER A 13 22.52 7.39 -4.93
C SER A 13 21.67 8.51 -4.32
N ASP A 14 20.85 9.20 -5.14
CA ASP A 14 19.92 10.22 -4.67
C ASP A 14 18.70 9.59 -3.95
N TYR A 15 18.41 8.33 -4.23
CA TYR A 15 17.27 7.57 -3.67
C TYR A 15 17.71 6.49 -2.69
N GLU A 16 18.83 5.83 -2.97
CA GLU A 16 19.35 4.69 -2.23
C GLU A 16 20.85 4.89 -1.97
N TYR A 17 21.18 5.72 -1.01
CA TYR A 17 22.57 6.02 -0.68
C TYR A 17 23.35 4.76 -0.29
N GLY A 18 24.50 4.57 -0.94
CA GLY A 18 25.39 3.44 -0.67
C GLY A 18 25.11 2.17 -1.47
N PHE A 19 24.01 2.14 -2.24
CA PHE A 19 23.69 1.03 -3.15
C PHE A 19 24.14 1.35 -4.59
N THR A 20 24.51 0.29 -5.30
CA THR A 20 24.88 0.32 -6.71
C THR A 20 24.16 -0.79 -7.47
N THR A 21 24.21 -0.77 -8.80
CA THR A 21 23.71 -1.89 -9.62
C THR A 21 24.38 -3.21 -9.27
N LYS A 22 25.64 -3.20 -8.81
CA LYS A 22 26.33 -4.43 -8.36
C LYS A 22 25.69 -5.09 -7.13
N ASP A 23 25.03 -4.28 -6.32
CA ASP A 23 24.32 -4.77 -5.14
C ASP A 23 22.89 -5.21 -5.51
N LEU A 24 22.23 -4.48 -6.42
CA LEU A 24 20.84 -4.70 -6.76
C LEU A 24 20.63 -5.78 -7.82
N ASP A 25 21.51 -5.88 -8.84
CA ASP A 25 21.33 -6.86 -9.90
C ASP A 25 21.27 -8.31 -9.37
N PRO A 26 22.19 -8.77 -8.46
CA PRO A 26 22.09 -10.11 -7.90
C PRO A 26 20.80 -10.32 -7.09
N PHE A 27 20.32 -9.29 -6.39
CA PHE A 27 19.07 -9.35 -5.64
C PHE A 27 17.86 -9.58 -6.58
N PHE A 28 17.77 -8.81 -7.66
CA PHE A 28 16.66 -8.95 -8.63
C PHE A 28 16.75 -10.27 -9.40
N ASP A 29 17.96 -10.72 -9.75
CA ASP A 29 18.17 -12.03 -10.39
C ASP A 29 17.66 -13.18 -9.51
N ASP A 30 17.92 -13.13 -8.21
CA ASP A 30 17.47 -14.17 -7.29
C ASP A 30 15.95 -14.08 -7.02
N LEU A 31 15.41 -12.86 -6.98
CA LEU A 31 13.97 -12.64 -6.89
C LEU A 31 13.24 -13.21 -8.12
N GLU A 32 13.74 -12.96 -9.33
CA GLU A 32 13.17 -13.50 -10.58
C GLU A 32 13.19 -15.03 -10.61
N LYS A 33 14.32 -15.63 -10.23
CA LYS A 33 14.45 -17.11 -10.15
C LYS A 33 13.45 -17.74 -9.18
N GLY A 34 13.08 -17.02 -8.12
CA GLY A 34 12.07 -17.51 -7.15
C GLY A 34 10.64 -17.29 -7.62
N ILE A 35 10.33 -16.09 -8.12
CA ILE A 35 8.95 -15.67 -8.43
C ILE A 35 8.44 -16.31 -9.73
N VAL A 36 9.26 -16.37 -10.80
CA VAL A 36 8.80 -16.85 -12.11
C VAL A 36 8.30 -18.30 -12.08
N PRO A 37 9.00 -19.27 -11.45
CA PRO A 37 8.47 -20.61 -11.30
C PRO A 37 7.16 -20.65 -10.52
N LEU A 38 7.07 -19.94 -9.40
CA LEU A 38 5.87 -19.87 -8.57
C LEU A 38 4.66 -19.31 -9.34
N LEU A 39 4.84 -18.24 -10.10
CA LEU A 39 3.79 -17.68 -10.97
C LEU A 39 3.31 -18.69 -12.02
N ASN A 40 4.24 -19.50 -12.57
CA ASN A 40 3.89 -20.55 -13.52
C ASN A 40 3.08 -21.65 -12.85
N GLU A 41 3.42 -22.05 -11.63
CA GLU A 41 2.64 -23.04 -10.86
C GLU A 41 1.22 -22.52 -10.58
N ILE A 42 1.09 -21.27 -10.13
CA ILE A 42 -0.20 -20.61 -9.85
C ILE A 42 -1.06 -20.58 -11.12
N ARG A 43 -0.49 -20.18 -12.27
CA ARG A 43 -1.22 -20.10 -13.55
C ARG A 43 -1.74 -21.44 -14.04
N HIS A 44 -1.11 -22.56 -13.66
CA HIS A 44 -1.50 -23.92 -14.02
C HIS A 44 -2.28 -24.62 -12.90
N ALA A 45 -2.53 -23.97 -11.78
CA ALA A 45 -3.34 -24.53 -10.70
C ALA A 45 -4.78 -24.76 -11.17
N SER A 46 -5.37 -25.86 -10.72
CA SER A 46 -6.78 -26.17 -11.02
C SER A 46 -7.78 -25.37 -10.19
N TYR A 47 -7.31 -24.79 -9.08
CA TYR A 47 -8.10 -23.96 -8.20
C TYR A 47 -8.10 -22.51 -8.70
N SER A 48 -9.27 -21.89 -8.70
CA SER A 48 -9.43 -20.45 -8.94
C SER A 48 -10.35 -19.90 -7.85
N PRO A 49 -9.89 -18.88 -7.08
CA PRO A 49 -10.73 -18.27 -6.07
C PRO A 49 -11.93 -17.54 -6.68
N ARG A 50 -12.96 -17.32 -5.86
CA ARG A 50 -14.10 -16.50 -6.26
C ARG A 50 -13.66 -15.06 -6.50
N HIS A 51 -13.93 -14.52 -7.68
CA HIS A 51 -13.51 -13.16 -8.08
C HIS A 51 -14.59 -12.38 -8.85
N ASP A 52 -15.80 -12.94 -9.01
CA ASP A 52 -16.91 -12.29 -9.72
C ASP A 52 -17.33 -10.97 -9.09
N PHE A 53 -17.20 -10.86 -7.76
CA PHE A 53 -17.59 -9.68 -7.00
C PHE A 53 -16.59 -8.51 -7.14
N LEU A 54 -15.35 -8.75 -7.57
CA LEU A 54 -14.30 -7.73 -7.69
C LEU A 54 -14.66 -6.61 -8.69
N LYS A 55 -15.58 -6.90 -9.61
CA LYS A 55 -16.07 -5.96 -10.63
C LYS A 55 -17.48 -5.45 -10.35
N ARG A 56 -18.04 -5.73 -9.18
CA ARG A 56 -19.35 -5.16 -8.79
C ARG A 56 -19.21 -3.66 -8.59
N ARG A 57 -20.27 -2.95 -8.99
CA ARG A 57 -20.33 -1.51 -8.76
C ARG A 57 -20.59 -1.23 -7.30
N VAL A 58 -19.74 -0.44 -6.71
CA VAL A 58 -19.81 0.01 -5.33
C VAL A 58 -19.83 1.54 -5.31
N PRO A 59 -20.86 2.18 -4.73
CA PRO A 59 -20.96 3.63 -4.66
C PRO A 59 -19.71 4.28 -4.03
N ILE A 60 -19.27 5.40 -4.61
CA ILE A 60 -18.08 6.12 -4.13
C ILE A 60 -18.23 6.49 -2.65
N GLN A 61 -19.41 6.97 -2.23
CA GLN A 61 -19.65 7.36 -0.83
C GLN A 61 -19.41 6.21 0.15
N LYS A 62 -19.77 4.97 -0.21
CA LYS A 62 -19.49 3.79 0.62
C LYS A 62 -17.98 3.47 0.65
N GLN A 63 -17.28 3.67 -0.46
CA GLN A 63 -15.82 3.50 -0.50
C GLN A 63 -15.12 4.59 0.32
N GLU A 64 -15.60 5.83 0.33
CA GLU A 64 -15.10 6.91 1.17
C GLU A 64 -15.28 6.60 2.66
N GLU A 65 -16.47 6.13 3.05
CA GLU A 65 -16.75 5.70 4.44
C GLU A 65 -15.82 4.56 4.87
N PHE A 66 -15.60 3.58 4.00
CA PHE A 66 -14.71 2.47 4.29
C PHE A 66 -13.23 2.90 4.36
N SER A 67 -12.83 3.84 3.52
CA SER A 67 -11.48 4.43 3.56
C SER A 67 -11.20 5.16 4.86
N ASP A 68 -12.14 5.99 5.35
CA ASP A 68 -12.03 6.66 6.65
C ASP A 68 -11.92 5.64 7.79
N TYR A 69 -12.75 4.58 7.74
CA TYR A 69 -12.67 3.48 8.71
C TYR A 69 -11.30 2.80 8.70
N LEU A 70 -10.78 2.40 7.51
CA LEU A 70 -9.48 1.72 7.40
C LEU A 70 -8.34 2.58 7.93
N MET A 71 -8.36 3.88 7.63
CA MET A 71 -7.34 4.80 8.13
C MET A 71 -7.34 4.89 9.66
N ARG A 72 -8.53 5.02 10.27
CA ARG A 72 -8.68 5.02 11.74
C ARG A 72 -8.30 3.68 12.34
N PHE A 73 -8.72 2.59 11.73
CA PHE A 73 -8.39 1.23 12.16
C PHE A 73 -6.86 0.99 12.16
N ASN A 74 -6.17 1.49 11.16
CA ASN A 74 -4.70 1.40 11.04
C ASN A 74 -3.95 2.37 11.97
N GLY A 75 -4.65 3.31 12.63
CA GLY A 75 -4.05 4.22 13.60
C GLY A 75 -3.60 5.57 13.02
N PHE A 76 -4.09 5.97 11.82
CA PHE A 76 -3.81 7.28 11.27
C PHE A 76 -4.45 8.38 12.12
N ASP A 77 -3.66 9.39 12.47
CA ASP A 77 -4.08 10.54 13.25
C ASP A 77 -4.60 11.66 12.33
N PHE A 78 -5.92 11.81 12.27
CA PHE A 78 -6.59 12.84 11.47
C PHE A 78 -6.41 14.26 12.03
N GLU A 79 -5.96 14.43 13.28
CA GLU A 79 -5.57 15.74 13.81
C GLU A 79 -4.23 16.23 13.22
N ARG A 80 -3.47 15.28 12.63
CA ARG A 80 -2.17 15.51 12.02
C ARG A 80 -2.15 15.19 10.53
N GLY A 81 -3.31 15.16 9.88
CA GLY A 81 -3.37 14.86 8.46
C GLY A 81 -4.77 14.81 7.89
N SER A 82 -4.86 14.56 6.61
CA SER A 82 -6.13 14.51 5.89
C SER A 82 -6.12 13.47 4.78
N LEU A 83 -7.32 13.02 4.41
CA LEU A 83 -7.58 12.18 3.24
C LEU A 83 -8.36 12.97 2.20
N SER A 84 -7.95 12.90 0.93
CA SER A 84 -8.61 13.54 -0.20
C SER A 84 -8.49 12.68 -1.48
N THR A 85 -8.98 13.19 -2.60
CA THR A 85 -8.97 12.46 -3.88
C THR A 85 -8.09 13.15 -4.92
N THR A 86 -7.39 12.33 -5.73
CA THR A 86 -6.58 12.78 -6.89
C THR A 86 -6.63 11.73 -7.97
N GLU A 87 -6.12 12.05 -9.16
CA GLU A 87 -5.98 11.08 -10.26
C GLU A 87 -5.03 9.93 -9.91
N HIS A 88 -3.94 10.22 -9.21
CA HIS A 88 -2.98 9.21 -8.75
C HIS A 88 -2.83 9.31 -7.24
N PRO A 89 -3.04 8.21 -6.49
CA PRO A 89 -2.82 8.17 -5.06
C PRO A 89 -1.38 8.56 -4.70
N PHE A 90 -1.22 9.30 -3.62
CA PHE A 90 0.09 9.62 -3.05
C PHE A 90 -0.05 10.07 -1.60
N THR A 91 1.06 9.99 -0.87
CA THR A 91 1.21 10.56 0.46
C THR A 91 2.24 11.68 0.44
N ALA A 92 1.94 12.80 1.09
CA ALA A 92 2.85 13.92 1.25
C ALA A 92 2.90 14.38 2.70
N GLN A 93 4.09 14.47 3.27
CA GLN A 93 4.32 15.09 4.57
C GLN A 93 4.73 16.54 4.37
N LEU A 94 3.83 17.49 4.64
CA LEU A 94 4.08 18.91 4.47
C LEU A 94 4.71 19.53 5.71
N SER A 95 4.40 19.00 6.90
CA SER A 95 5.04 19.35 8.16
C SER A 95 4.96 18.18 9.14
N TYR A 96 5.59 18.31 10.29
CA TYR A 96 5.50 17.31 11.36
C TYR A 96 4.05 16.97 11.74
N ASN A 97 3.16 17.96 11.69
CA ASN A 97 1.74 17.83 12.02
C ASN A 97 0.80 17.91 10.79
N ASP A 98 1.31 17.67 9.57
CA ASP A 98 0.50 17.71 8.35
C ASP A 98 0.97 16.64 7.35
N VAL A 99 0.37 15.46 7.46
CA VAL A 99 0.57 14.34 6.54
C VAL A 99 -0.71 14.14 5.73
N ARG A 100 -0.64 14.31 4.43
CA ARG A 100 -1.80 14.25 3.53
C ARG A 100 -1.74 13.01 2.65
N ILE A 101 -2.86 12.29 2.65
CA ILE A 101 -3.07 11.11 1.82
C ILE A 101 -4.06 11.47 0.71
N THR A 102 -3.81 10.96 -0.46
CA THR A 102 -4.79 11.01 -1.55
C THR A 102 -5.06 9.61 -2.10
N THR A 103 -6.26 9.42 -2.62
CA THR A 103 -6.68 8.18 -3.25
C THR A 103 -7.50 8.44 -4.50
N HIS A 104 -7.85 7.39 -5.23
CA HIS A 104 -8.78 7.43 -6.35
C HIS A 104 -9.83 6.33 -6.20
N TYR A 105 -11.10 6.66 -6.48
CA TYR A 105 -12.23 5.74 -6.36
C TYR A 105 -12.70 5.28 -7.74
N TYR A 106 -12.84 3.96 -7.90
CA TYR A 106 -13.46 3.34 -9.08
C TYR A 106 -14.71 2.57 -8.63
N GLU A 107 -15.87 2.89 -9.21
CA GLU A 107 -17.11 2.20 -8.83
C GLU A 107 -17.08 0.69 -9.12
N ASP A 108 -16.30 0.26 -10.12
CA ASP A 108 -16.18 -1.13 -10.57
C ASP A 108 -14.88 -1.82 -10.15
N ASN A 109 -14.13 -1.20 -9.21
CA ASN A 109 -12.88 -1.75 -8.69
C ASN A 109 -12.57 -1.24 -7.28
N PHE A 110 -13.42 -1.60 -6.31
CA PHE A 110 -13.28 -1.13 -4.93
C PHE A 110 -11.98 -1.60 -4.24
N LEU A 111 -11.45 -2.78 -4.64
CA LEU A 111 -10.18 -3.26 -4.08
C LEU A 111 -9.00 -2.37 -4.44
N SER A 112 -9.03 -1.73 -5.62
CA SER A 112 -7.98 -0.78 -6.00
C SER A 112 -7.87 0.35 -4.98
N ASN A 113 -9.00 0.94 -4.60
CA ASN A 113 -9.02 1.96 -3.57
C ASN A 113 -8.65 1.39 -2.19
N MET A 114 -9.21 0.24 -1.80
CA MET A 114 -8.94 -0.37 -0.50
C MET A 114 -7.43 -0.56 -0.27
N PHE A 115 -6.73 -1.16 -1.23
CA PHE A 115 -5.29 -1.39 -1.10
C PHE A 115 -4.45 -0.13 -1.28
N SER A 116 -4.91 0.81 -2.11
CA SER A 116 -4.29 2.13 -2.21
C SER A 116 -4.31 2.87 -0.86
N ILE A 117 -5.44 2.87 -0.17
CA ILE A 117 -5.59 3.49 1.16
C ILE A 117 -4.70 2.80 2.20
N ILE A 118 -4.59 1.50 2.18
CA ILE A 118 -3.72 0.76 3.11
C ILE A 118 -2.24 1.09 2.82
N HIS A 119 -1.87 1.16 1.53
CA HIS A 119 -0.53 1.50 1.07
C HIS A 119 -0.13 2.92 1.47
N GLU A 120 -0.92 3.91 1.05
CA GLU A 120 -0.68 5.32 1.38
C GLU A 120 -0.75 5.57 2.89
N GLY A 121 -1.64 4.83 3.57
CA GLY A 121 -1.69 4.78 5.03
C GLY A 121 -0.40 4.30 5.67
N GLY A 122 0.28 3.32 5.07
CA GLY A 122 1.60 2.85 5.51
C GLY A 122 2.66 3.96 5.42
N HIS A 123 2.70 4.70 4.31
CA HIS A 123 3.54 5.89 4.16
C HIS A 123 3.22 6.96 5.21
N ALA A 124 1.94 7.23 5.41
CA ALA A 124 1.50 8.26 6.34
C ALA A 124 1.80 7.90 7.80
N LEU A 125 1.59 6.64 8.19
CA LEU A 125 1.95 6.15 9.52
C LEU A 125 3.45 6.22 9.76
N PHE A 126 4.26 5.94 8.74
CA PHE A 126 5.71 6.13 8.83
C PHE A 126 6.03 7.60 9.14
N GLY A 127 5.49 8.54 8.34
CA GLY A 127 5.71 9.98 8.54
C GLY A 127 5.21 10.49 9.90
N GLN A 128 4.00 10.10 10.32
CA GLN A 128 3.43 10.50 11.62
C GLN A 128 4.19 9.94 12.84
N ASN A 129 4.97 8.88 12.67
CA ASN A 129 5.76 8.26 13.75
C ASN A 129 7.24 8.65 13.75
N VAL A 130 7.69 9.51 12.83
CA VAL A 130 9.00 10.14 12.91
C VAL A 130 9.02 11.10 14.10
N LYS A 131 10.08 11.07 14.89
CA LYS A 131 10.23 12.01 16.02
C LYS A 131 10.39 13.45 15.52
N GLU A 132 9.77 14.39 16.21
CA GLU A 132 9.82 15.82 15.84
C GLU A 132 11.26 16.34 15.70
N GLU A 133 12.17 15.93 16.59
CA GLU A 133 13.58 16.29 16.56
C GLU A 133 14.26 15.82 15.26
N VAL A 134 13.90 14.63 14.76
CA VAL A 134 14.43 14.06 13.52
C VAL A 134 13.86 14.82 12.32
N PHE A 135 12.55 15.07 12.32
CA PHE A 135 11.89 15.83 11.28
C PHE A 135 12.46 17.25 11.15
N THR A 136 12.58 17.98 12.27
CA THR A 136 13.07 19.37 12.29
C THR A 136 14.57 19.50 12.01
N SER A 137 15.35 18.42 12.19
CA SER A 137 16.78 18.41 11.84
C SER A 137 17.02 18.31 10.34
N HIS A 138 15.97 18.17 9.51
CA HIS A 138 16.03 17.88 8.07
C HIS A 138 16.77 16.57 7.73
N LEU A 139 16.96 15.69 8.73
CA LEU A 139 17.44 14.32 8.57
C LEU A 139 16.29 13.30 8.64
N GLY A 140 15.06 13.80 8.48
CA GLY A 140 13.85 13.00 8.56
C GLY A 140 13.57 12.21 7.28
N GLU A 141 12.29 12.04 7.02
CA GLU A 141 11.73 11.18 5.96
C GLU A 141 12.40 11.36 4.59
N GLN A 142 12.65 12.62 4.18
CA GLN A 142 13.24 12.96 2.88
C GLN A 142 14.72 12.56 2.73
N SER A 143 15.40 12.27 3.82
CA SER A 143 16.80 11.82 3.82
C SER A 143 16.95 10.31 3.95
N LEU A 144 15.85 9.61 4.16
CA LEU A 144 15.83 8.16 4.24
C LEU A 144 15.71 7.55 2.84
N SER A 145 16.18 6.32 2.72
CA SER A 145 16.05 5.49 1.53
C SER A 145 14.59 5.40 1.07
N THR A 146 14.35 5.65 -0.20
CA THR A 146 13.02 5.50 -0.83
C THR A 146 12.53 4.06 -0.70
N ALA A 147 13.42 3.07 -0.85
CA ALA A 147 13.09 1.66 -0.64
C ALA A 147 12.65 1.40 0.81
N LYS A 148 13.25 2.06 1.80
CA LYS A 148 12.82 1.93 3.20
C LYS A 148 11.41 2.45 3.39
N HIS A 149 11.09 3.59 2.83
CA HIS A 149 9.76 4.19 2.90
C HIS A 149 8.71 3.30 2.22
N GLU A 150 9.02 2.82 1.01
CA GLU A 150 8.18 1.90 0.24
C GLU A 150 8.06 0.53 0.92
N SER A 151 9.09 0.06 1.64
CA SER A 151 9.02 -1.20 2.38
C SER A 151 7.96 -1.17 3.48
N VAL A 152 7.71 -0.01 4.09
CA VAL A 152 6.67 0.16 5.11
C VAL A 152 5.28 0.17 4.46
N SER A 153 5.08 0.91 3.37
CA SER A 153 3.81 0.91 2.65
C SER A 153 3.45 -0.49 2.12
N ARG A 154 4.42 -1.19 1.53
CA ARG A 154 4.24 -2.57 1.05
C ARG A 154 4.03 -3.58 2.19
N PHE A 155 4.65 -3.37 3.34
CA PHE A 155 4.38 -4.19 4.51
C PHE A 155 2.93 -4.06 4.96
N TYR A 156 2.40 -2.84 5.04
CA TYR A 156 0.99 -2.61 5.35
C TYR A 156 0.07 -3.18 4.27
N GLU A 157 0.34 -2.93 2.99
CA GLU A 157 -0.49 -3.41 1.89
C GLU A 157 -0.44 -4.93 1.72
N ASN A 158 0.77 -5.50 1.57
CA ASN A 158 0.92 -6.89 1.11
C ASN A 158 1.04 -7.89 2.24
N VAL A 159 1.62 -7.52 3.40
CA VAL A 159 1.81 -8.45 4.51
C VAL A 159 0.66 -8.34 5.50
N ILE A 160 0.31 -7.14 5.93
CA ILE A 160 -0.81 -6.92 6.86
C ILE A 160 -2.14 -6.97 6.12
N GLY A 161 -2.37 -6.07 5.18
CA GLY A 161 -3.67 -5.82 4.53
C GLY A 161 -4.25 -7.01 3.78
N ARG A 162 -3.38 -7.93 3.31
CA ARG A 162 -3.78 -9.16 2.62
C ARG A 162 -3.79 -10.40 3.53
N SER A 163 -3.49 -10.24 4.83
CA SER A 163 -3.53 -11.34 5.79
C SER A 163 -4.96 -11.74 6.16
N ARG A 164 -5.15 -13.01 6.56
CA ARG A 164 -6.45 -13.48 7.08
C ARG A 164 -6.87 -12.70 8.31
N GLU A 165 -5.96 -12.42 9.20
CA GLU A 165 -6.21 -11.73 10.46
C GLU A 165 -6.70 -10.30 10.22
N TYR A 166 -6.12 -9.60 9.26
CA TYR A 166 -6.55 -8.26 8.91
C TYR A 166 -7.93 -8.28 8.23
N ILE A 167 -8.13 -9.16 7.25
CA ILE A 167 -9.43 -9.34 6.59
C ILE A 167 -10.50 -9.71 7.61
N HIS A 168 -10.22 -10.63 8.54
CA HIS A 168 -11.12 -10.97 9.64
C HIS A 168 -11.51 -9.74 10.47
N ALA A 169 -10.53 -8.92 10.84
CA ALA A 169 -10.75 -7.75 11.68
C ALA A 169 -11.62 -6.66 11.00
N ILE A 170 -11.45 -6.46 9.69
CA ILE A 170 -12.20 -5.43 8.95
C ILE A 170 -13.51 -5.94 8.36
N TYR A 171 -13.71 -7.26 8.26
CA TYR A 171 -14.85 -7.87 7.59
C TYR A 171 -16.22 -7.45 8.18
N PRO A 172 -16.42 -7.34 9.51
CA PRO A 172 -17.70 -6.87 10.04
C PRO A 172 -18.09 -5.48 9.52
N GLU A 173 -17.15 -4.57 9.41
CA GLU A 173 -17.38 -3.23 8.92
C GLU A 173 -17.54 -3.19 7.39
N PHE A 174 -16.77 -4.03 6.67
CA PHE A 174 -16.98 -4.27 5.25
C PHE A 174 -18.42 -4.72 4.97
N GLN A 175 -18.93 -5.71 5.70
CA GLN A 175 -20.30 -6.19 5.56
C GLN A 175 -21.36 -5.12 5.95
N ARG A 176 -21.07 -4.30 6.94
CA ARG A 176 -21.98 -3.22 7.34
C ARG A 176 -22.10 -2.17 6.23
N ILE A 177 -20.99 -1.71 5.68
CA ILE A 177 -20.94 -0.62 4.70
C ILE A 177 -21.43 -1.09 3.33
N PHE A 178 -20.96 -2.25 2.88
CA PHE A 178 -21.22 -2.78 1.55
C PHE A 178 -22.34 -3.82 1.51
N HIS A 179 -23.23 -3.84 2.50
CA HIS A 179 -24.28 -4.86 2.62
C HIS A 179 -25.11 -5.04 1.34
N ASP A 180 -25.52 -3.95 0.72
CA ASP A 180 -26.40 -4.01 -0.45
C ASP A 180 -25.68 -4.61 -1.69
N GLU A 181 -24.37 -4.40 -1.82
CA GLU A 181 -23.58 -4.84 -2.95
C GLU A 181 -22.90 -6.18 -2.72
N MET A 182 -22.61 -6.52 -1.44
CA MET A 182 -21.69 -7.60 -1.07
C MET A 182 -22.24 -8.54 0.01
N ALA A 183 -23.57 -8.58 0.24
CA ALA A 183 -24.19 -9.41 1.28
C ALA A 183 -23.90 -10.92 1.14
N ASP A 184 -23.67 -11.38 -0.08
CA ASP A 184 -23.35 -12.78 -0.40
C ASP A 184 -21.85 -13.11 -0.35
N ILE A 185 -21.00 -12.11 -0.08
CA ILE A 185 -19.54 -12.30 0.00
C ILE A 185 -19.17 -12.68 1.42
N THR A 186 -18.60 -13.85 1.56
CA THR A 186 -18.07 -14.34 2.83
C THR A 186 -16.70 -13.73 3.15
N GLU A 187 -16.27 -13.86 4.39
CA GLU A 187 -14.91 -13.47 4.80
C GLU A 187 -13.83 -14.19 3.98
N GLU A 188 -14.04 -15.48 3.71
CA GLU A 188 -13.12 -16.27 2.88
C GLU A 188 -13.11 -15.78 1.43
N ASP A 189 -14.28 -15.46 0.84
CA ASP A 189 -14.35 -14.88 -0.51
C ASP A 189 -13.56 -13.55 -0.56
N LEU A 190 -13.72 -12.69 0.46
CA LEU A 190 -12.99 -11.42 0.51
C LEU A 190 -11.48 -11.63 0.64
N TYR A 191 -11.04 -12.56 1.49
CA TYR A 191 -9.63 -12.91 1.65
C TYR A 191 -9.03 -13.46 0.33
N GLU A 192 -9.72 -14.40 -0.29
CA GLU A 192 -9.25 -15.00 -1.55
C GLU A 192 -9.25 -13.97 -2.69
N GLY A 193 -10.30 -13.15 -2.79
CA GLY A 193 -10.38 -12.08 -3.77
C GLY A 193 -9.31 -10.98 -3.59
N ALA A 194 -8.95 -10.70 -2.35
CA ALA A 194 -7.86 -9.78 -2.02
C ALA A 194 -6.48 -10.30 -2.46
N ASN A 195 -6.33 -11.61 -2.60
CA ASN A 195 -5.09 -12.29 -2.98
C ASN A 195 -5.13 -12.89 -4.41
N TYR A 196 -6.16 -12.55 -5.19
CA TYR A 196 -6.36 -13.02 -6.56
C TYR A 196 -5.42 -12.35 -7.59
#